data_7b67e18de4ab0cf9242d2db881a13b43
#
_entry.id   7b67e18de4ab0cf9242d2db881a13b43
#
_cell.length_a   1.000
_cell.length_b   1.000
_cell.length_c   1.000
_cell.angle_alpha   90.00
_cell.angle_beta   90.00
_cell.angle_gamma   90.00
#
_symmetry.space_group_name_H-M   'P 1'
#
loop_
_entity.id
_entity.type
_entity.pdbx_description
1 polymer ?
#
loop_
_entity_poly.entity_id
_entity_poly.type
_entity_poly.pdbx_seq_one_letter_code
_entity_poly.pdbx_strand_id
1 'polypeptide(L)'
;MQLQPVVDALKSAMQQHAVLHADETPVAMVKPGNKRTHRAYLWAYAPGAFEDLKAVVYDFCETRAGEHAGAFLGEWKGSPVYDDFGGYKAGFANGITEVGCLAHSRRKFFELHVSNKSQIAQQALNYISQPLSP
;
A
#
# COMPACT_ATOMS: atom_id res chain seq x y z
N MET A 1 -5.84 10.58 26.49
CA MET A 1 -4.38 10.47 26.26
C MET A 1 -4.15 10.56 24.76
N GLN A 2 -3.35 11.47 24.32
CA GLN A 2 -3.07 11.62 22.90
C GLN A 2 -1.84 10.79 22.54
N LEU A 3 -2.01 9.81 21.65
CA LEU A 3 -0.91 8.96 21.15
C LEU A 3 -0.24 9.56 19.90
N GLN A 4 -0.68 10.72 19.43
CA GLN A 4 -0.18 11.37 18.22
C GLN A 4 1.34 11.51 18.20
N PRO A 5 2.03 11.93 19.29
CA PRO A 5 3.50 12.04 19.28
C PRO A 5 4.19 10.69 19.01
N VAL A 6 3.59 9.57 19.44
CA VAL A 6 4.14 8.22 19.16
C VAL A 6 3.95 7.88 17.68
N VAL A 7 2.79 8.18 17.12
CA VAL A 7 2.50 7.98 15.69
C VAL A 7 3.45 8.82 14.84
N ASP A 8 3.69 10.07 15.20
CA ASP A 8 4.58 10.97 14.47
C ASP A 8 6.05 10.48 14.54
N ALA A 9 6.48 9.97 15.70
CA ALA A 9 7.81 9.38 15.86
C ALA A 9 7.98 8.11 15.01
N LEU A 10 6.98 7.22 15.00
CA LEU A 10 6.98 6.02 14.15
C LEU A 10 6.99 6.36 12.68
N LYS A 11 6.18 7.33 12.24
CA LYS A 11 6.18 7.83 10.88
C LYS A 11 7.57 8.36 10.48
N SER A 12 8.16 9.18 11.33
CA SER A 12 9.51 9.73 11.08
C SER A 12 10.57 8.63 10.99
N ALA A 13 10.49 7.60 11.85
CA ALA A 13 11.38 6.45 11.79
C ALA A 13 11.20 5.65 10.50
N MET A 14 9.97 5.41 10.06
CA MET A 14 9.67 4.73 8.80
C MET A 14 10.24 5.46 7.59
N GLN A 15 10.16 6.77 7.57
CA GLN A 15 10.67 7.61 6.47
C GLN A 15 12.21 7.62 6.35
N GLN A 16 12.94 7.01 7.28
CA GLN A 16 14.37 6.77 7.14
C GLN A 16 14.69 5.55 6.26
N HIS A 17 13.71 4.70 5.97
CA HIS A 17 13.90 3.49 5.17
C HIS A 17 13.70 3.78 3.68
N ALA A 18 14.42 3.02 2.84
CA ALA A 18 14.36 3.18 1.39
C ALA A 18 13.10 2.60 0.77
N VAL A 19 12.47 1.63 1.43
CA VAL A 19 11.28 0.91 0.94
C VAL A 19 10.17 0.96 1.98
N LEU A 20 8.98 1.38 1.56
CA LEU A 20 7.76 1.33 2.35
C LEU A 20 6.68 0.57 1.61
N HIS A 21 6.04 -0.37 2.28
CA HIS A 21 4.79 -0.97 1.82
C HIS A 21 3.63 -0.09 2.20
N ALA A 22 2.72 0.13 1.28
CA ALA A 22 1.49 0.88 1.51
C ALA A 22 0.30 0.11 0.93
N ASP A 23 -0.76 0.01 1.71
CA ASP A 23 -2.00 -0.65 1.31
C ASP A 23 -3.20 0.09 1.87
N GLU A 24 -4.30 0.12 1.12
CA GLU A 24 -5.52 0.72 1.60
C GLU A 24 -6.67 -0.29 1.68
N THR A 25 -7.36 -0.28 2.81
CA THR A 25 -8.53 -1.11 3.07
C THR A 25 -9.79 -0.23 3.14
N PRO A 26 -10.83 -0.49 2.33
CA PRO A 26 -12.08 0.22 2.45
C PRO A 26 -12.80 -0.17 3.74
N VAL A 27 -13.29 0.82 4.47
CA VAL A 27 -14.07 0.63 5.69
C VAL A 27 -15.41 1.37 5.59
N ALA A 28 -16.46 0.78 6.14
CA ALA A 28 -17.76 1.41 6.19
C ALA A 28 -17.83 2.39 7.37
N MET A 29 -18.02 3.67 7.07
CA MET A 29 -18.13 4.72 8.09
C MET A 29 -19.58 5.18 8.22
N VAL A 30 -20.06 5.28 9.46
CA VAL A 30 -21.36 5.90 9.77
C VAL A 30 -21.15 7.41 9.97
N LYS A 31 -21.90 8.22 9.26
CA LYS A 31 -21.88 9.68 9.42
C LYS A 31 -23.18 10.13 10.10
N PRO A 32 -23.13 10.83 11.25
CA PRO A 32 -24.33 11.32 11.91
C PRO A 32 -25.23 12.11 10.94
N GLY A 33 -26.53 11.82 10.98
CA GLY A 33 -27.51 12.43 10.06
C GLY A 33 -27.68 11.74 8.71
N ASN A 34 -26.80 10.84 8.32
CA ASN A 34 -26.93 10.03 7.11
C ASN A 34 -27.56 8.66 7.44
N LYS A 35 -28.59 8.26 6.67
CA LYS A 35 -29.20 6.92 6.79
C LYS A 35 -28.38 5.80 6.14
N ARG A 36 -27.23 6.12 5.57
CA ARG A 36 -26.36 5.17 4.84
C ARG A 36 -24.92 5.34 5.29
N THR A 37 -24.19 4.24 5.35
CA THR A 37 -22.73 4.27 5.48
C THR A 37 -22.11 4.82 4.20
N HIS A 38 -21.00 5.53 4.33
CA HIS A 38 -20.15 5.84 3.19
C HIS A 38 -18.82 5.09 3.30
N ARG A 39 -18.13 4.93 2.18
CA ARG A 39 -16.86 4.26 2.12
C ARG A 39 -15.75 5.23 2.52
N ALA A 40 -15.09 4.91 3.61
CA ALA A 40 -13.83 5.53 4.04
C ALA A 40 -12.68 4.53 3.84
N TYR A 41 -11.45 4.91 4.15
CA TYR A 41 -10.26 4.10 3.90
C TYR A 41 -9.34 4.13 5.11
N LEU A 42 -8.80 2.96 5.44
CA LEU A 42 -7.71 2.81 6.39
C LEU A 42 -6.45 2.49 5.59
N TRP A 43 -5.49 3.39 5.62
CA TRP A 43 -4.20 3.22 5.01
C TRP A 43 -3.26 2.58 6.02
N ALA A 44 -2.48 1.59 5.59
CA ALA A 44 -1.45 0.95 6.39
C ALA A 44 -0.09 1.17 5.72
N TYR A 45 0.88 1.65 6.47
CA TYR A 45 2.25 1.84 6.03
C TYR A 45 3.19 1.02 6.88
N ALA A 46 4.11 0.28 6.25
CA ALA A 46 5.09 -0.55 6.93
C ALA A 46 6.44 -0.49 6.21
N PRO A 47 7.57 -0.57 6.91
CA PRO A 47 8.88 -0.75 6.28
C PRO A 47 8.96 -2.07 5.51
N GLY A 48 9.93 -2.20 4.62
CA GLY A 48 10.19 -3.43 3.89
C GLY A 48 10.46 -4.63 4.81
N ALA A 49 10.21 -5.85 4.31
CA ALA A 49 10.34 -7.07 5.10
C ALA A 49 11.75 -7.30 5.67
N PHE A 50 12.77 -6.75 5.02
CA PHE A 50 14.19 -6.89 5.40
C PHE A 50 14.72 -5.74 6.24
N GLU A 51 13.89 -4.73 6.53
CA GLU A 51 14.25 -3.60 7.38
C GLU A 51 14.21 -3.99 8.85
N ASP A 52 15.04 -3.32 9.67
CA ASP A 52 15.13 -3.60 11.12
C ASP A 52 13.88 -3.16 11.87
N LEU A 53 13.26 -2.06 11.45
CA LEU A 53 12.03 -1.56 12.06
C LEU A 53 10.84 -2.44 11.69
N LYS A 54 10.21 -3.05 12.68
CA LYS A 54 8.97 -3.84 12.55
C LYS A 54 7.81 -3.07 13.15
N ALA A 55 7.22 -2.18 12.37
CA ALA A 55 6.10 -1.34 12.80
C ALA A 55 5.11 -1.13 11.66
N VAL A 56 3.87 -0.83 12.01
CA VAL A 56 2.83 -0.40 11.07
C VAL A 56 2.20 0.88 11.59
N VAL A 57 2.08 1.87 10.72
CA VAL A 57 1.32 3.09 11.01
C VAL A 57 0.05 3.07 10.18
N TYR A 58 -1.07 3.34 10.84
CA TYR A 58 -2.37 3.46 10.18
C TYR A 58 -2.77 4.92 10.07
N ASP A 59 -3.32 5.26 8.93
CA ASP A 59 -3.92 6.57 8.65
C ASP A 59 -5.35 6.39 8.16
N PHE A 60 -6.32 7.07 8.81
CA PHE A 60 -7.73 6.99 8.45
C PHE A 60 -8.10 8.18 7.60
N CYS A 61 -8.72 7.91 6.45
CA CYS A 61 -9.16 8.94 5.51
C CYS A 61 -10.61 8.73 5.08
N GLU A 62 -11.40 9.80 5.06
CA GLU A 62 -12.79 9.74 4.61
C GLU A 62 -12.92 9.49 3.11
N THR A 63 -11.87 9.73 2.33
CA THR A 63 -11.84 9.57 0.88
C THR A 63 -10.62 8.77 0.43
N ARG A 64 -10.64 8.27 -0.81
CA ARG A 64 -9.50 7.59 -1.45
C ARG A 64 -8.62 8.57 -2.24
N ALA A 65 -8.59 9.84 -1.88
CA ALA A 65 -7.81 10.81 -2.63
C ALA A 65 -6.30 10.58 -2.48
N GLY A 66 -5.57 10.63 -3.57
CA GLY A 66 -4.11 10.42 -3.59
C GLY A 66 -3.32 11.45 -2.77
N GLU A 67 -3.92 12.59 -2.47
CA GLU A 67 -3.37 13.62 -1.57
C GLU A 67 -3.09 13.10 -0.15
N HIS A 68 -3.83 12.09 0.32
CA HIS A 68 -3.59 11.48 1.64
C HIS A 68 -2.26 10.73 1.67
N ALA A 69 -1.97 9.93 0.64
CA ALA A 69 -0.69 9.26 0.53
C ALA A 69 0.46 10.26 0.37
N GLY A 70 0.26 11.32 -0.42
CA GLY A 70 1.22 12.40 -0.56
C GLY A 70 1.47 13.14 0.76
N ALA A 71 0.43 13.40 1.56
CA ALA A 71 0.56 14.03 2.87
C ALA A 71 1.28 13.12 3.89
N PHE A 72 1.08 11.80 3.81
CA PHE A 72 1.80 10.85 4.65
C PHE A 72 3.28 10.78 4.26
N LEU A 73 3.59 10.60 2.98
CA LEU A 73 4.96 10.45 2.49
C LEU A 73 5.76 11.77 2.59
N GLY A 74 5.09 12.92 2.42
CA GLY A 74 5.74 14.24 2.50
C GLY A 74 6.88 14.36 1.49
N GLU A 75 8.07 14.68 1.97
CA GLU A 75 9.29 14.81 1.14
C GLU A 75 10.08 13.49 0.99
N TRP A 76 9.56 12.38 1.49
CA TRP A 76 10.22 11.08 1.36
C TRP A 76 10.38 10.68 -0.11
N LYS A 77 11.58 10.18 -0.48
CA LYS A 77 11.98 9.86 -1.85
C LYS A 77 12.38 8.40 -2.04
N GLY A 78 11.79 7.50 -1.29
CA GLY A 78 12.06 6.08 -1.42
C GLY A 78 11.19 5.37 -2.47
N SER A 79 11.10 4.06 -2.34
CA SER A 79 10.36 3.17 -3.24
C SER A 79 9.12 2.62 -2.52
N PRO A 80 7.92 3.18 -2.72
CA PRO A 80 6.70 2.63 -2.18
C PRO A 80 6.29 1.38 -2.96
N VAL A 81 6.01 0.30 -2.23
CA VAL A 81 5.43 -0.94 -2.75
C VAL A 81 3.95 -0.95 -2.47
N TYR A 82 3.11 -0.94 -3.48
CA TYR A 82 1.64 -0.90 -3.35
C TYR A 82 0.93 -1.62 -4.50
N ASP A 83 -0.37 -1.86 -4.36
CA ASP A 83 -1.23 -2.29 -5.47
C ASP A 83 -1.55 -1.07 -6.35
N ASP A 84 -1.48 -1.22 -7.67
CA ASP A 84 -1.60 -0.20 -8.74
C ASP A 84 -2.73 0.84 -8.49
N PHE A 85 -2.57 1.64 -7.45
CA PHE A 85 -3.49 2.71 -7.11
C PHE A 85 -3.03 4.04 -7.74
N GLY A 86 -3.82 4.54 -8.68
CA GLY A 86 -3.50 5.77 -9.43
C GLY A 86 -3.26 7.03 -8.58
N GLY A 87 -3.69 7.02 -7.30
CA GLY A 87 -3.49 8.14 -6.38
C GLY A 87 -2.02 8.39 -6.01
N TYR A 88 -1.16 7.38 -6.11
CA TYR A 88 0.29 7.56 -5.88
C TYR A 88 1.02 8.21 -7.06
N LYS A 89 0.41 8.20 -8.25
CA LYS A 89 1.06 8.70 -9.48
C LYS A 89 1.44 10.18 -9.41
N ALA A 90 0.75 10.97 -8.62
CA ALA A 90 1.12 12.37 -8.39
C ALA A 90 2.45 12.53 -7.65
N GLY A 91 2.85 11.54 -6.83
CA GLY A 91 4.12 11.54 -6.08
C GLY A 91 5.34 11.24 -6.95
N PHE A 92 5.16 10.58 -8.10
CA PHE A 92 6.29 10.20 -8.99
C PHE A 92 7.00 11.40 -9.60
N ALA A 93 6.29 12.50 -9.81
CA ALA A 93 6.89 13.77 -10.24
C ALA A 93 7.93 14.32 -9.23
N ASN A 94 7.89 13.86 -7.98
CA ASN A 94 8.74 14.31 -6.88
C ASN A 94 9.91 13.35 -6.57
N GLY A 95 10.21 12.40 -7.47
CA GLY A 95 11.35 11.48 -7.34
C GLY A 95 11.07 10.18 -6.57
N ILE A 96 9.79 9.83 -6.37
CA ILE A 96 9.38 8.53 -5.85
C ILE A 96 9.46 7.48 -6.98
N THR A 97 10.10 6.33 -6.70
CA THR A 97 10.22 5.22 -7.65
C THR A 97 9.09 4.22 -7.43
N GLU A 98 8.21 4.08 -8.41
CA GLU A 98 7.09 3.12 -8.35
C GLU A 98 7.58 1.67 -8.30
N VAL A 99 7.11 0.90 -7.31
CA VAL A 99 7.33 -0.54 -7.21
C VAL A 99 5.99 -1.24 -7.05
N GLY A 100 5.61 -2.03 -8.05
CA GLY A 100 4.39 -2.84 -8.00
C GLY A 100 4.50 -4.00 -7.01
N CYS A 101 3.43 -4.26 -6.26
CA CYS A 101 3.38 -5.40 -5.35
C CYS A 101 3.23 -6.72 -6.12
N LEU A 102 4.27 -7.56 -6.11
CA LEU A 102 4.27 -8.85 -6.79
C LEU A 102 3.22 -9.81 -6.20
N ALA A 103 2.90 -9.70 -4.91
CA ALA A 103 1.86 -10.51 -4.28
C ALA A 103 0.46 -10.22 -4.85
N HIS A 104 0.15 -8.95 -5.12
CA HIS A 104 -1.09 -8.54 -5.78
C HIS A 104 -1.15 -9.02 -7.23
N SER A 105 -0.06 -8.88 -7.98
CA SER A 105 0.04 -9.40 -9.35
C SER A 105 -0.16 -10.92 -9.38
N ARG A 106 0.48 -11.65 -8.46
CA ARG A 106 0.31 -13.09 -8.32
C ARG A 106 -1.15 -13.46 -8.03
N ARG A 107 -1.83 -12.73 -7.16
CA ARG A 107 -3.24 -12.97 -6.85
C ARG A 107 -4.12 -12.84 -8.10
N LYS A 108 -3.94 -11.80 -8.89
CA LYS A 108 -4.69 -11.58 -10.15
C LYS A 108 -4.50 -12.74 -11.14
N PHE A 109 -3.27 -13.25 -11.30
CA PHE A 109 -3.02 -14.42 -12.14
C PHE A 109 -3.64 -15.69 -11.56
N PHE A 110 -3.61 -15.86 -10.24
CA PHE A 110 -4.23 -16.99 -9.57
C PHE A 110 -5.76 -17.01 -9.78
N GLU A 111 -6.43 -15.88 -9.56
CA GLU A 111 -7.88 -15.73 -9.79
C GLU A 111 -8.23 -16.01 -11.25
N LEU A 112 -7.45 -15.50 -12.20
CA LEU A 112 -7.66 -15.78 -13.62
C LEU A 112 -7.48 -17.26 -13.95
N HIS A 113 -6.47 -17.92 -13.38
CA HIS A 113 -6.27 -19.36 -13.58
C HIS A 113 -7.41 -20.20 -13.00
N VAL A 114 -7.88 -19.86 -11.79
CA VAL A 114 -8.99 -20.55 -11.13
C VAL A 114 -10.29 -20.40 -11.92
N SER A 115 -10.57 -19.20 -12.43
CA SER A 115 -11.84 -18.90 -13.11
C SER A 115 -11.97 -19.54 -14.50
N ASN A 116 -10.91 -19.54 -15.31
CA ASN A 116 -10.97 -19.95 -16.70
C ASN A 116 -9.85 -20.92 -17.16
N LYS A 117 -9.05 -21.45 -16.23
CA LYS A 117 -7.94 -22.37 -16.52
C LYS A 117 -6.92 -21.82 -17.51
N SER A 118 -6.69 -20.49 -17.50
CA SER A 118 -5.76 -19.82 -18.38
C SER A 118 -4.36 -20.40 -18.28
N GLN A 119 -3.82 -20.91 -19.39
CA GLN A 119 -2.45 -21.43 -19.47
C GLN A 119 -1.41 -20.29 -19.28
N ILE A 120 -1.69 -19.09 -19.79
CA ILE A 120 -0.82 -17.93 -19.62
C ILE A 120 -0.74 -17.56 -18.13
N ALA A 121 -1.87 -17.56 -17.42
CA ALA A 121 -1.89 -17.29 -15.99
C ALA A 121 -1.11 -18.36 -15.20
N GLN A 122 -1.22 -19.65 -15.59
CA GLN A 122 -0.42 -20.72 -14.99
C GLN A 122 1.08 -20.54 -15.21
N GLN A 123 1.49 -20.14 -16.41
CA GLN A 123 2.90 -19.85 -16.70
C GLN A 123 3.42 -18.67 -15.87
N ALA A 124 2.63 -17.59 -15.76
CA ALA A 124 2.99 -16.44 -14.93
C ALA A 124 3.17 -16.83 -13.46
N LEU A 125 2.25 -17.66 -12.90
CA LEU A 125 2.36 -18.18 -11.55
C LEU A 125 3.63 -19.02 -11.35
N ASN A 126 4.01 -19.84 -12.32
CA ASN A 126 5.23 -20.64 -12.26
C ASN A 126 6.48 -19.73 -12.22
N TYR A 127 6.53 -18.68 -13.05
CA TYR A 127 7.64 -17.71 -13.02
C TYR A 127 7.72 -16.96 -11.68
N ILE A 128 6.59 -16.47 -11.17
CA ILE A 128 6.54 -15.72 -9.90
C ILE A 128 6.95 -16.61 -8.71
N SER A 129 6.76 -17.94 -8.80
CA SER A 129 7.09 -18.89 -7.75
C SER A 129 8.55 -19.36 -7.78
N GLN A 130 9.31 -19.02 -8.80
CA GLN A 130 10.74 -19.37 -8.88
C GLN A 130 11.52 -18.46 -7.93
N PRO A 131 12.47 -19.02 -7.14
CA PRO A 131 13.39 -18.20 -6.38
C PRO A 131 14.20 -17.33 -7.35
N LEU A 132 14.35 -16.06 -7.00
CA LEU A 132 15.28 -15.19 -7.73
C LEU A 132 16.67 -15.79 -7.58
N SER A 133 17.26 -16.24 -8.70
CA SER A 133 18.65 -16.65 -8.70
C SER A 133 19.53 -15.46 -8.34
N PRO A 134 20.54 -15.64 -7.46
CA PRO A 134 21.45 -14.56 -7.09
C PRO A 134 22.25 -14.05 -8.30
#